data_8c89b6cab42879b28f4d80b2dd09ec97
#
_entry.id   8c89b6cab42879b28f4d80b2dd09ec97
#
_cell.length_a   1.000
_cell.length_b   1.000
_cell.length_c   1.000
_cell.angle_alpha   90.00
_cell.angle_beta   90.00
_cell.angle_gamma   90.00
#
_symmetry.space_group_name_H-M   'P 1'
#
loop_
_entity.id
_entity.type
_entity.pdbx_description
1 polymer ?
#
loop_
_entity_poly.entity_id
_entity_poly.type
_entity_poly.pdbx_seq_one_letter_code
_entity_poly.pdbx_strand_id
1 'polypeptide(L)'
;LWVSHKCGESDTTSGMGANPTVGNFIDKTDAIGVTNCFGETSEITGAEHLCRERAINKEVGDKWFATWEAYMNEVIEPNKTSDLSESQPTKGNIEGGLTTIEEKAMGNLQKIGKNARYIDVLAPAETPNKGAGLYYMDTSSAAAECVTLQAAGGFAVHVFPTGQGNIIGNPIEPVIKVTANPRTVRTMGEHVDLDVSGLLRREMNLDQAGDALIDMVIRTCNGRLTAAEALGHREFVMTKLYRSA
;
A
#
# COMPACT_ATOMS: atom_id res chain seq x y z
N LEU A 1 13.70 -3.72 -11.48
CA LEU A 1 12.94 -4.26 -10.37
C LEU A 1 11.55 -3.62 -10.31
N TRP A 2 10.52 -4.41 -10.06
CA TRP A 2 9.14 -3.97 -9.91
C TRP A 2 8.65 -4.30 -8.51
N VAL A 3 8.22 -3.28 -7.77
CA VAL A 3 7.81 -3.37 -6.36
C VAL A 3 6.40 -2.82 -6.19
N SER A 4 5.54 -3.58 -5.56
CA SER A 4 4.15 -3.18 -5.28
C SER A 4 3.96 -2.80 -3.81
N HIS A 5 2.94 -2.00 -3.52
CA HIS A 5 2.72 -1.45 -2.19
C HIS A 5 1.23 -1.44 -1.83
N LYS A 6 0.90 -1.95 -0.65
CA LYS A 6 -0.42 -1.85 -0.05
C LYS A 6 -0.31 -1.81 1.48
N CYS A 7 -1.05 -0.94 2.12
CA CYS A 7 -1.15 -0.99 3.58
C CYS A 7 -2.35 -1.82 4.06
N GLY A 8 -2.29 -2.28 5.29
CA GLY A 8 -3.41 -3.00 5.92
C GLY A 8 -3.31 -3.00 7.42
N GLU A 9 -4.44 -3.25 8.09
CA GLU A 9 -4.58 -3.14 9.54
C GLU A 9 -4.06 -1.79 10.04
N SER A 10 -4.48 -0.73 9.34
CA SER A 10 -3.98 0.63 9.56
C SER A 10 -4.39 1.16 10.93
N ASP A 11 -3.46 1.89 11.55
CA ASP A 11 -3.64 2.68 12.75
C ASP A 11 -2.92 4.05 12.59
N THR A 12 -2.90 4.87 13.63
CA THR A 12 -2.19 6.17 13.57
C THR A 12 -0.72 6.03 13.24
N THR A 13 -0.06 4.93 13.64
CA THR A 13 1.37 4.70 13.36
C THR A 13 1.63 4.37 11.90
N SER A 14 0.61 3.88 11.16
CA SER A 14 0.70 3.63 9.72
C SER A 14 0.95 4.96 8.97
N GLY A 15 0.10 5.95 9.19
CA GLY A 15 0.19 7.25 8.54
C GLY A 15 1.38 8.10 9.02
N MET A 16 1.84 7.89 10.26
CA MET A 16 2.92 8.66 10.88
C MET A 16 4.33 8.06 10.67
N GLY A 17 4.42 6.77 10.33
CA GLY A 17 5.71 6.08 10.26
C GLY A 17 5.83 5.06 9.15
N ALA A 18 4.99 4.02 9.11
CA ALA A 18 5.14 2.92 8.16
C ALA A 18 4.90 3.38 6.70
N ASN A 19 3.81 4.08 6.42
CA ASN A 19 3.52 4.61 5.08
C ASN A 19 4.52 5.68 4.63
N PRO A 20 4.92 6.66 5.47
CA PRO A 20 6.00 7.58 5.12
C PRO A 20 7.34 6.89 4.80
N THR A 21 7.66 5.77 5.47
CA THR A 21 8.85 4.96 5.13
C THR A 21 8.76 4.42 3.72
N VAL A 22 7.61 3.89 3.31
CA VAL A 22 7.36 3.45 1.93
C VAL A 22 7.46 4.63 0.96
N GLY A 23 6.90 5.78 1.32
CA GLY A 23 7.01 7.01 0.51
C GLY A 23 8.46 7.46 0.29
N ASN A 24 9.29 7.42 1.32
CA ASN A 24 10.72 7.72 1.20
C ASN A 24 11.46 6.68 0.35
N PHE A 25 11.12 5.39 0.50
CA PHE A 25 11.61 4.32 -0.36
C PHE A 25 11.28 4.61 -1.83
N ILE A 26 10.03 4.98 -2.14
CA ILE A 26 9.60 5.29 -3.51
C ILE A 26 10.36 6.50 -4.05
N ASP A 27 10.47 7.59 -3.29
CA ASP A 27 11.22 8.78 -3.70
C ASP A 27 12.67 8.46 -4.10
N LYS A 28 13.32 7.56 -3.36
CA LYS A 28 14.71 7.14 -3.62
C LYS A 28 14.82 6.17 -4.80
N THR A 29 13.89 5.23 -4.91
CA THR A 29 13.95 4.15 -5.91
C THR A 29 13.42 4.59 -7.27
N ASP A 30 12.47 5.51 -7.31
CA ASP A 30 12.02 6.15 -8.55
C ASP A 30 13.17 6.87 -9.26
N ALA A 31 14.01 7.57 -8.51
CA ALA A 31 15.19 8.27 -9.03
C ALA A 31 16.23 7.36 -9.70
N ILE A 32 16.23 6.06 -9.38
CA ILE A 32 17.16 5.07 -9.94
C ILE A 32 16.49 4.07 -10.89
N GLY A 33 15.22 4.33 -11.28
CA GLY A 33 14.52 3.57 -12.31
C GLY A 33 13.88 2.27 -11.82
N VAL A 34 13.52 2.15 -10.54
CA VAL A 34 12.65 1.08 -10.05
C VAL A 34 11.20 1.41 -10.42
N THR A 35 10.45 0.41 -10.86
CA THR A 35 9.01 0.54 -11.08
C THR A 35 8.27 0.24 -9.79
N ASN A 36 7.52 1.21 -9.29
CA ASN A 36 6.71 1.09 -8.09
C ASN A 36 5.21 1.14 -8.45
N CYS A 37 4.36 0.52 -7.64
CA CYS A 37 2.91 0.56 -7.81
C CYS A 37 2.20 0.61 -6.46
N PHE A 38 1.19 1.45 -6.35
CA PHE A 38 0.25 1.47 -5.23
C PHE A 38 -1.19 1.32 -5.75
N GLY A 39 -2.16 1.09 -4.87
CA GLY A 39 -3.55 0.87 -5.25
C GLY A 39 -4.52 1.32 -4.16
N GLU A 40 -5.57 0.53 -3.92
CA GLU A 40 -6.57 0.71 -2.85
C GLU A 40 -7.53 1.88 -3.15
N THR A 41 -8.26 1.76 -4.26
CA THR A 41 -9.09 2.85 -4.81
C THR A 41 -10.11 3.40 -3.81
N SER A 42 -10.82 2.54 -3.08
CA SER A 42 -11.80 2.98 -2.07
C SER A 42 -11.15 3.71 -0.87
N GLU A 43 -9.94 3.34 -0.49
CA GLU A 43 -9.25 3.91 0.67
C GLU A 43 -8.64 5.30 0.41
N ILE A 44 -8.75 5.83 -0.79
CA ILE A 44 -8.36 7.21 -1.14
C ILE A 44 -9.57 8.17 -1.04
N THR A 45 -10.77 7.65 -0.84
CA THR A 45 -11.99 8.46 -0.67
C THR A 45 -11.85 9.42 0.51
N GLY A 46 -12.15 10.69 0.29
CA GLY A 46 -11.94 11.79 1.24
C GLY A 46 -10.63 12.56 1.02
N ALA A 47 -9.70 11.99 0.22
CA ALA A 47 -8.46 12.66 -0.22
C ALA A 47 -8.22 12.47 -1.73
N GLU A 48 -9.26 12.18 -2.49
CA GLU A 48 -9.19 11.92 -3.94
C GLU A 48 -8.60 13.08 -4.73
N HIS A 49 -8.91 14.32 -4.34
CA HIS A 49 -8.35 15.52 -4.96
C HIS A 49 -6.82 15.61 -4.76
N LEU A 50 -6.31 15.25 -3.58
CA LEU A 50 -4.88 15.22 -3.30
C LEU A 50 -4.18 14.12 -4.11
N CYS A 51 -4.80 12.94 -4.24
CA CYS A 51 -4.25 11.87 -5.07
C CYS A 51 -4.17 12.29 -6.54
N ARG A 52 -5.23 12.94 -7.06
CA ARG A 52 -5.24 13.47 -8.43
C ARG A 52 -4.08 14.44 -8.70
N GLU A 53 -3.75 15.31 -7.74
CA GLU A 53 -2.65 16.26 -7.83
C GLU A 53 -1.26 15.61 -7.78
N ARG A 54 -1.17 14.34 -7.34
CA ARG A 54 0.09 13.59 -7.29
C ARG A 54 0.43 12.89 -8.60
N ALA A 55 -0.40 13.01 -9.63
CA ALA A 55 -0.10 12.57 -10.99
C ALA A 55 1.04 13.40 -11.62
N ILE A 56 1.74 12.81 -12.59
CA ILE A 56 2.80 13.49 -13.33
C ILE A 56 2.27 14.66 -14.19
N ASN A 57 1.03 14.57 -14.60
CA ASN A 57 0.33 15.61 -15.36
C ASN A 57 -1.19 15.50 -15.17
N LYS A 58 -1.90 16.50 -15.74
CA LYS A 58 -3.36 16.58 -15.63
C LYS A 58 -4.09 15.38 -16.27
N GLU A 59 -3.60 14.90 -17.40
CA GLU A 59 -4.24 13.78 -18.12
C GLU A 59 -4.25 12.50 -17.28
N VAL A 60 -3.11 12.16 -16.65
CA VAL A 60 -2.99 11.02 -15.75
C VAL A 60 -3.83 11.23 -14.49
N GLY A 61 -3.85 12.44 -13.96
CA GLY A 61 -4.69 12.77 -12.81
C GLY A 61 -6.19 12.67 -13.12
N ASP A 62 -6.61 13.08 -14.30
CA ASP A 62 -8.00 12.95 -14.75
C ASP A 62 -8.37 11.47 -14.98
N LYS A 63 -7.45 10.67 -15.54
CA LYS A 63 -7.63 9.20 -15.70
C LYS A 63 -7.82 8.54 -14.33
N TRP A 64 -6.98 8.89 -13.35
CA TRP A 64 -7.13 8.39 -11.99
C TRP A 64 -8.48 8.77 -11.37
N PHE A 65 -8.87 10.04 -11.48
CA PHE A 65 -10.13 10.52 -10.92
C PHE A 65 -11.35 9.82 -11.55
N ALA A 66 -11.34 9.62 -12.87
CA ALA A 66 -12.37 8.85 -13.56
C ALA A 66 -12.41 7.38 -13.10
N THR A 67 -11.25 6.78 -12.82
CA THR A 67 -11.15 5.43 -12.25
C THR A 67 -11.80 5.36 -10.86
N TRP A 68 -11.52 6.34 -10.00
CA TRP A 68 -12.12 6.44 -8.69
C TRP A 68 -13.65 6.68 -8.78
N GLU A 69 -14.12 7.60 -9.66
CA GLU A 69 -15.55 7.83 -9.88
C GLU A 69 -16.25 6.56 -10.39
N ALA A 70 -15.66 5.84 -11.33
CA ALA A 70 -16.20 4.57 -11.82
C ALA A 70 -16.29 3.54 -10.68
N TYR A 71 -15.26 3.45 -9.84
CA TYR A 71 -15.26 2.57 -8.67
C TYR A 71 -16.40 2.91 -7.71
N MET A 72 -16.59 4.19 -7.39
CA MET A 72 -17.68 4.66 -6.51
C MET A 72 -19.05 4.36 -7.11
N ASN A 73 -19.24 4.60 -8.42
CA ASN A 73 -20.53 4.43 -9.08
C ASN A 73 -20.87 2.96 -9.36
N GLU A 74 -19.89 2.14 -9.71
CA GLU A 74 -20.11 0.75 -10.14
C GLU A 74 -20.01 -0.26 -9.00
N VAL A 75 -19.22 0.05 -7.97
CA VAL A 75 -18.96 -0.87 -6.85
C VAL A 75 -19.66 -0.42 -5.57
N ILE A 76 -19.47 0.83 -5.18
CA ILE A 76 -19.94 1.32 -3.88
C ILE A 76 -21.44 1.62 -3.92
N GLU A 77 -21.89 2.47 -4.83
CA GLU A 77 -23.29 2.90 -4.91
C GLU A 77 -24.29 1.76 -5.13
N PRO A 78 -24.06 0.78 -6.04
CA PRO A 78 -25.00 -0.32 -6.23
C PRO A 78 -25.18 -1.22 -5.01
N ASN A 79 -24.18 -1.31 -4.16
CA ASN A 79 -24.22 -2.17 -2.97
C ASN A 79 -25.04 -1.56 -1.82
N LYS A 80 -25.49 -0.33 -1.91
CA LYS A 80 -26.40 0.45 -1.03
C LYS A 80 -26.27 0.25 0.49
N THR A 81 -25.37 -0.58 0.92
CA THR A 81 -24.98 -0.79 2.31
C THR A 81 -23.70 -0.05 2.64
N SER A 82 -23.20 0.72 1.69
CA SER A 82 -21.86 1.25 1.74
C SER A 82 -21.80 2.72 1.41
N ASP A 83 -22.35 3.50 2.29
CA ASP A 83 -21.61 4.69 2.65
C ASP A 83 -20.25 4.20 3.18
N LEU A 84 -19.16 4.52 2.48
CA LEU A 84 -17.83 4.10 2.92
C LEU A 84 -17.51 4.61 4.32
N SER A 85 -18.12 5.72 4.75
CA SER A 85 -18.01 6.24 6.11
C SER A 85 -18.63 5.32 7.17
N GLU A 86 -19.52 4.42 6.80
CA GLU A 86 -20.05 3.39 7.71
C GLU A 86 -19.11 2.18 7.85
N SER A 87 -18.29 1.89 6.84
CA SER A 87 -17.40 0.74 6.80
C SER A 87 -15.92 1.08 6.96
N GLN A 88 -15.55 2.33 6.72
CA GLN A 88 -14.20 2.86 6.81
C GLN A 88 -14.16 4.18 7.61
N PRO A 89 -13.33 4.30 8.63
CA PRO A 89 -12.42 3.28 9.16
C PRO A 89 -13.14 2.08 9.77
N THR A 90 -12.52 0.90 9.69
CA THR A 90 -13.02 -0.30 10.38
C THR A 90 -12.93 -0.13 11.90
N LYS A 91 -13.62 -0.99 12.66
CA LYS A 91 -13.52 -0.99 14.13
C LYS A 91 -12.07 -1.08 14.61
N GLY A 92 -11.25 -1.94 13.98
CA GLY A 92 -9.83 -2.05 14.29
C GLY A 92 -9.05 -0.76 13.99
N ASN A 93 -9.37 -0.06 12.90
CA ASN A 93 -8.76 1.24 12.60
C ASN A 93 -9.12 2.29 13.66
N ILE A 94 -10.39 2.33 14.11
CA ILE A 94 -10.87 3.23 15.17
C ILE A 94 -10.16 2.92 16.50
N GLU A 95 -10.05 1.66 16.88
CA GLU A 95 -9.29 1.23 18.06
C GLU A 95 -7.80 1.59 17.94
N GLY A 96 -7.27 1.62 16.73
CA GLY A 96 -5.93 2.09 16.40
C GLY A 96 -5.78 3.61 16.31
N GLY A 97 -6.86 4.38 16.54
CA GLY A 97 -6.86 5.85 16.61
C GLY A 97 -7.24 6.57 15.31
N LEU A 98 -7.63 5.88 14.25
CA LEU A 98 -8.16 6.50 13.03
C LEU A 98 -9.66 6.71 13.15
N THR A 99 -10.14 7.95 13.05
CA THR A 99 -11.53 8.29 13.38
C THR A 99 -12.38 8.63 12.16
N THR A 100 -11.77 9.06 11.04
CA THR A 100 -12.49 9.42 9.82
C THR A 100 -11.87 8.77 8.58
N ILE A 101 -12.66 8.71 7.50
CA ILE A 101 -12.20 8.18 6.21
C ILE A 101 -11.11 9.08 5.61
N GLU A 102 -11.22 10.39 5.76
CA GLU A 102 -10.24 11.37 5.28
C GLU A 102 -8.89 11.16 5.98
N GLU A 103 -8.90 10.96 7.31
CA GLU A 103 -7.69 10.70 8.08
C GLU A 103 -6.99 9.42 7.60
N LYS A 104 -7.77 8.36 7.36
CA LYS A 104 -7.27 7.11 6.79
C LYS A 104 -6.70 7.31 5.39
N ALA A 105 -7.41 8.02 4.51
CA ALA A 105 -6.99 8.31 3.13
C ALA A 105 -5.72 9.16 3.10
N MET A 106 -5.62 10.19 3.93
CA MET A 106 -4.40 11.01 4.04
C MET A 106 -3.19 10.19 4.53
N GLY A 107 -3.40 9.28 5.46
CA GLY A 107 -2.38 8.32 5.91
C GLY A 107 -1.96 7.36 4.80
N ASN A 108 -2.91 6.90 3.98
CA ASN A 108 -2.64 6.05 2.83
C ASN A 108 -1.77 6.77 1.78
N LEU A 109 -2.07 8.02 1.46
CA LEU A 109 -1.31 8.82 0.49
C LEU A 109 0.16 9.05 0.87
N GLN A 110 0.54 8.87 2.13
CA GLN A 110 1.95 8.98 2.54
C GLN A 110 2.84 7.93 1.84
N LYS A 111 2.27 6.83 1.34
CA LYS A 111 3.01 5.82 0.56
C LYS A 111 3.54 6.36 -0.78
N ILE A 112 2.96 7.42 -1.32
CA ILE A 112 3.40 7.99 -2.62
C ILE A 112 4.76 8.69 -2.50
N GLY A 113 5.18 9.07 -1.30
CA GLY A 113 6.37 9.89 -1.09
C GLY A 113 6.08 11.38 -1.28
N LYS A 114 7.11 12.21 -1.21
CA LYS A 114 6.98 13.67 -1.37
C LYS A 114 7.21 14.13 -2.80
N ASN A 115 8.14 13.51 -3.49
CA ASN A 115 8.66 13.93 -4.79
C ASN A 115 8.11 13.10 -5.94
N ALA A 116 7.92 11.80 -5.75
CA ALA A 116 7.41 10.90 -6.76
C ALA A 116 6.02 11.32 -7.26
N ARG A 117 5.81 11.10 -8.56
CA ARG A 117 4.54 11.33 -9.24
C ARG A 117 4.17 10.07 -10.00
N TYR A 118 2.93 9.59 -9.86
CA TYR A 118 2.55 8.43 -10.66
C TYR A 118 2.36 8.82 -12.12
N ILE A 119 2.88 7.97 -13.00
CA ILE A 119 3.01 8.22 -14.45
C ILE A 119 1.88 7.61 -15.26
N ASP A 120 1.14 6.65 -14.68
CA ASP A 120 -0.07 6.07 -15.28
C ASP A 120 -0.97 5.40 -14.23
N VAL A 121 -2.18 5.07 -14.67
CA VAL A 121 -3.20 4.32 -13.95
C VAL A 121 -3.44 3.01 -14.69
N LEU A 122 -3.27 1.91 -13.98
CA LEU A 122 -3.42 0.55 -14.48
C LEU A 122 -4.81 0.00 -14.12
N ALA A 123 -5.40 -0.73 -15.03
CA ALA A 123 -6.54 -1.58 -14.71
C ALA A 123 -6.11 -2.72 -13.75
N PRO A 124 -7.05 -3.42 -13.10
CA PRO A 124 -6.72 -4.58 -12.28
C PRO A 124 -5.86 -5.61 -13.02
N ALA A 125 -4.72 -5.99 -12.45
CA ALA A 125 -3.74 -6.91 -13.01
C ALA A 125 -3.06 -6.45 -14.33
N GLU A 126 -3.22 -5.20 -14.74
CA GLU A 126 -2.55 -4.67 -15.92
C GLU A 126 -1.05 -4.50 -15.66
N THR A 127 -0.26 -4.90 -16.64
CA THR A 127 1.21 -4.78 -16.59
C THR A 127 1.65 -3.37 -16.96
N PRO A 128 2.57 -2.73 -16.19
CA PRO A 128 3.17 -1.45 -16.54
C PRO A 128 3.80 -1.45 -17.95
N ASN A 129 3.52 -0.43 -18.75
CA ASN A 129 3.97 -0.36 -20.14
C ASN A 129 4.60 0.98 -20.57
N LYS A 130 4.75 1.94 -19.64
CA LYS A 130 5.32 3.26 -19.90
C LYS A 130 6.74 3.46 -19.35
N GLY A 131 7.43 2.35 -19.04
CA GLY A 131 8.79 2.37 -18.48
C GLY A 131 8.82 2.41 -16.95
N ALA A 132 9.99 2.72 -16.40
CA ALA A 132 10.17 2.82 -14.96
C ALA A 132 9.46 4.06 -14.39
N GLY A 133 8.99 3.95 -13.17
CA GLY A 133 8.29 5.03 -12.45
C GLY A 133 7.25 4.50 -11.49
N LEU A 134 6.54 5.42 -10.84
CA LEU A 134 5.44 5.10 -9.97
C LEU A 134 4.14 4.94 -10.77
N TYR A 135 3.40 3.86 -10.51
CA TYR A 135 2.09 3.58 -11.10
C TYR A 135 1.02 3.51 -10.01
N TYR A 136 -0.20 3.75 -10.41
CA TYR A 136 -1.39 3.41 -9.64
C TYR A 136 -2.08 2.23 -10.30
N MET A 137 -2.50 1.21 -9.53
CA MET A 137 -3.35 0.13 -10.03
C MET A 137 -4.73 0.19 -9.35
N ASP A 138 -5.78 0.16 -10.14
CA ASP A 138 -7.14 0.07 -9.62
C ASP A 138 -7.37 -1.27 -8.92
N THR A 139 -7.40 -1.23 -7.59
CA THR A 139 -7.60 -2.41 -6.74
C THR A 139 -8.58 -2.10 -5.62
N SER A 140 -9.20 -3.14 -5.08
CA SER A 140 -9.95 -3.02 -3.84
C SER A 140 -9.01 -2.82 -2.63
N SER A 141 -9.58 -2.51 -1.48
CA SER A 141 -8.88 -2.45 -0.20
C SER A 141 -8.63 -3.82 0.44
N ALA A 142 -9.27 -4.88 -0.08
CA ALA A 142 -9.07 -6.25 0.40
C ALA A 142 -7.61 -6.71 0.17
N ALA A 143 -6.90 -7.01 1.26
CA ALA A 143 -5.45 -7.21 1.22
C ALA A 143 -5.03 -8.32 0.26
N ALA A 144 -5.61 -9.52 0.37
CA ALA A 144 -5.25 -10.64 -0.48
C ALA A 144 -5.58 -10.40 -1.96
N GLU A 145 -6.68 -9.69 -2.26
CA GLU A 145 -7.06 -9.34 -3.63
C GLU A 145 -6.09 -8.33 -4.24
N CYS A 146 -5.78 -7.25 -3.53
CA CYS A 146 -4.84 -6.23 -4.01
C CYS A 146 -3.45 -6.81 -4.30
N VAL A 147 -2.90 -7.59 -3.37
CA VAL A 147 -1.60 -8.26 -3.55
C VAL A 147 -1.64 -9.21 -4.74
N THR A 148 -2.71 -10.02 -4.87
CA THR A 148 -2.87 -10.96 -6.00
C THR A 148 -2.94 -10.23 -7.35
N LEU A 149 -3.66 -9.10 -7.44
CA LEU A 149 -3.77 -8.31 -8.67
C LEU A 149 -2.43 -7.66 -9.06
N GLN A 150 -1.69 -7.17 -8.08
CA GLN A 150 -0.36 -6.60 -8.32
C GLN A 150 0.65 -7.67 -8.73
N ALA A 151 0.65 -8.85 -8.09
CA ALA A 151 1.45 -9.99 -8.52
C ALA A 151 1.11 -10.42 -9.96
N ALA A 152 -0.16 -10.47 -10.31
CA ALA A 152 -0.62 -10.78 -11.68
C ALA A 152 -0.19 -9.70 -12.68
N GLY A 153 -0.08 -8.44 -12.28
CA GLY A 153 0.48 -7.34 -13.07
C GLY A 153 1.99 -7.45 -13.33
N GLY A 154 2.67 -8.41 -12.69
CA GLY A 154 4.09 -8.70 -12.88
C GLY A 154 5.02 -8.09 -11.82
N PHE A 155 4.49 -7.57 -10.73
CA PHE A 155 5.31 -7.10 -9.61
C PHE A 155 5.95 -8.30 -8.89
N ALA A 156 7.22 -8.15 -8.53
CA ALA A 156 8.06 -9.26 -8.07
C ALA A 156 8.29 -9.26 -6.55
N VAL A 157 8.03 -8.14 -5.89
CA VAL A 157 8.16 -7.97 -4.44
C VAL A 157 7.05 -7.04 -3.97
N HIS A 158 6.39 -7.40 -2.89
CA HIS A 158 5.37 -6.55 -2.26
C HIS A 158 5.86 -5.98 -0.94
N VAL A 159 5.67 -4.68 -0.72
CA VAL A 159 5.90 -4.01 0.56
C VAL A 159 4.56 -3.70 1.21
N PHE A 160 4.35 -4.24 2.40
CA PHE A 160 3.09 -4.17 3.13
C PHE A 160 3.27 -3.42 4.46
N PRO A 161 3.15 -2.08 4.48
CA PRO A 161 3.14 -1.33 5.73
C PRO A 161 1.88 -1.66 6.54
N THR A 162 2.04 -1.85 7.84
CA THR A 162 0.96 -2.22 8.75
C THR A 162 1.12 -1.53 10.10
N GLY A 163 0.00 -1.14 10.70
CA GLY A 163 -0.02 -0.61 12.07
C GLY A 163 -0.17 -1.73 13.10
N GLN A 164 -1.24 -2.51 12.99
CA GLN A 164 -1.60 -3.51 14.01
C GLN A 164 -1.05 -4.91 13.72
N GLY A 165 -0.33 -5.08 12.60
CA GLY A 165 0.17 -6.36 12.12
C GLY A 165 -0.80 -7.03 11.15
N ASN A 166 -0.24 -7.79 10.21
CA ASN A 166 -1.00 -8.52 9.21
C ASN A 166 -0.25 -9.80 8.83
N ILE A 167 -0.96 -10.89 8.59
CA ILE A 167 -0.37 -12.19 8.24
C ILE A 167 -0.22 -12.39 6.72
N ILE A 168 -0.87 -11.58 5.89
CA ILE A 168 -0.96 -11.80 4.44
C ILE A 168 0.42 -12.07 3.84
N GLY A 169 0.53 -13.22 3.16
CA GLY A 169 1.58 -13.56 2.23
C GLY A 169 1.03 -13.63 0.80
N ASN A 170 1.79 -14.20 -0.11
CA ASN A 170 1.33 -14.51 -1.46
C ASN A 170 2.19 -15.66 -2.03
N PRO A 171 1.61 -16.60 -2.82
CA PRO A 171 2.38 -17.71 -3.38
C PRO A 171 3.29 -17.32 -4.56
N ILE A 172 3.11 -16.11 -5.13
CA ILE A 172 3.82 -15.64 -6.34
C ILE A 172 4.93 -14.65 -5.98
N GLU A 173 4.65 -13.70 -5.09
CA GLU A 173 5.60 -12.66 -4.69
C GLU A 173 5.84 -12.65 -3.18
N PRO A 174 7.08 -12.43 -2.71
CA PRO A 174 7.36 -12.21 -1.30
C PRO A 174 6.71 -10.92 -0.79
N VAL A 175 6.13 -10.98 0.42
CA VAL A 175 5.43 -9.85 1.05
C VAL A 175 6.19 -9.40 2.29
N ILE A 176 6.86 -8.25 2.19
CA ILE A 176 7.67 -7.64 3.27
C ILE A 176 6.75 -6.82 4.18
N LYS A 177 6.66 -7.18 5.45
CA LYS A 177 5.89 -6.44 6.47
C LYS A 177 6.73 -5.37 7.13
N VAL A 178 6.24 -4.12 7.08
CA VAL A 178 6.88 -2.96 7.71
C VAL A 178 5.95 -2.37 8.76
N THR A 179 6.41 -2.15 9.98
CA THR A 179 5.59 -1.49 11.01
C THR A 179 6.36 -0.42 11.78
N ALA A 180 5.66 0.66 12.12
CA ALA A 180 6.14 1.68 13.05
C ALA A 180 5.50 1.53 14.45
N ASN A 181 4.63 0.55 14.66
CA ASN A 181 3.93 0.34 15.91
C ASN A 181 4.77 -0.53 16.88
N PRO A 182 5.28 0.02 17.98
CA PRO A 182 6.09 -0.73 18.94
C PRO A 182 5.29 -1.83 19.67
N ARG A 183 3.95 -1.73 19.71
CA ARG A 183 3.09 -2.79 20.24
C ARG A 183 3.09 -3.99 19.31
N THR A 184 2.90 -3.76 18.01
CA THR A 184 2.91 -4.80 16.98
C THR A 184 4.24 -5.54 16.94
N VAL A 185 5.36 -4.81 17.04
CA VAL A 185 6.68 -5.41 17.14
C VAL A 185 6.79 -6.38 18.33
N ARG A 186 6.17 -6.06 19.48
CA ARG A 186 6.19 -6.95 20.66
C ARG A 186 5.24 -8.12 20.57
N THR A 187 4.06 -7.94 19.94
CA THR A 187 2.97 -8.94 19.98
C THR A 187 2.91 -9.81 18.73
N MET A 188 3.48 -9.36 17.62
CA MET A 188 3.49 -10.05 16.33
C MET A 188 4.87 -9.95 15.64
N GLY A 189 5.94 -9.90 16.41
CA GLY A 189 7.29 -9.70 15.89
C GLY A 189 7.71 -10.74 14.86
N GLU A 190 7.21 -11.98 14.97
CA GLU A 190 7.46 -13.04 14.01
C GLU A 190 6.83 -12.78 12.61
N HIS A 191 5.84 -11.90 12.53
CA HIS A 191 5.20 -11.49 11.28
C HIS A 191 5.78 -10.19 10.69
N VAL A 192 6.76 -9.57 11.36
CA VAL A 192 7.34 -8.29 10.97
C VAL A 192 8.73 -8.50 10.36
N ASP A 193 8.95 -8.01 9.15
CA ASP A 193 10.24 -8.04 8.48
C ASP A 193 11.11 -6.83 8.84
N LEU A 194 10.48 -5.66 8.99
CA LEU A 194 11.16 -4.40 9.27
C LEU A 194 10.43 -3.59 10.34
N ASP A 195 11.12 -3.36 11.46
CA ASP A 195 10.69 -2.45 12.52
C ASP A 195 11.25 -1.04 12.28
N VAL A 196 10.36 -0.07 12.04
CA VAL A 196 10.69 1.35 11.94
C VAL A 196 10.06 2.16 13.08
N SER A 197 9.70 1.53 14.19
CA SER A 197 9.12 2.20 15.36
C SER A 197 10.05 3.23 16.01
N GLY A 198 11.35 3.17 15.72
CA GLY A 198 12.33 4.18 16.07
C GLY A 198 12.02 5.58 15.52
N LEU A 199 11.25 5.68 14.42
CA LEU A 199 10.74 6.97 13.90
C LEU A 199 9.91 7.71 14.95
N LEU A 200 8.96 7.01 15.58
CA LEU A 200 8.05 7.60 16.57
C LEU A 200 8.74 7.89 17.89
N ARG A 201 9.84 7.21 18.20
CA ARG A 201 10.69 7.47 19.37
C ARG A 201 11.80 8.48 19.11
N ARG A 202 11.91 9.00 17.85
CA ARG A 202 13.00 9.90 17.41
C ARG A 202 14.41 9.28 17.53
N GLU A 203 14.50 7.98 17.41
CA GLU A 203 15.75 7.20 17.41
C GLU A 203 16.30 7.00 16.00
N MET A 204 15.46 7.22 14.99
CA MET A 204 15.82 7.23 13.57
C MET A 204 15.04 8.32 12.84
N ASN A 205 15.56 8.78 11.70
CA ASN A 205 14.88 9.68 10.81
C ASN A 205 14.28 8.93 9.62
N LEU A 206 13.47 9.62 8.81
CA LEU A 206 12.77 9.02 7.69
C LEU A 206 13.72 8.48 6.60
N ASP A 207 14.86 9.15 6.37
CA ASP A 207 15.84 8.67 5.39
C ASP A 207 16.48 7.36 5.82
N GLN A 208 16.80 7.21 7.11
CA GLN A 208 17.30 5.97 7.67
C GLN A 208 16.27 4.84 7.57
N ALA A 209 14.98 5.12 7.79
CA ALA A 209 13.93 4.14 7.65
C ALA A 209 13.76 3.71 6.18
N GLY A 210 13.81 4.66 5.23
CA GLY A 210 13.77 4.36 3.80
C GLY A 210 14.97 3.53 3.34
N ASP A 211 16.18 3.84 3.82
CA ASP A 211 17.39 3.07 3.52
C ASP A 211 17.31 1.64 4.08
N ALA A 212 16.77 1.48 5.29
CA ALA A 212 16.53 0.17 5.88
C ALA A 212 15.52 -0.66 5.07
N LEU A 213 14.49 -0.01 4.50
CA LEU A 213 13.55 -0.69 3.60
C LEU A 213 14.20 -1.07 2.27
N ILE A 214 15.07 -0.23 1.71
CA ILE A 214 15.84 -0.56 0.51
C ILE A 214 16.72 -1.79 0.78
N ASP A 215 17.46 -1.82 1.89
CA ASP A 215 18.28 -2.98 2.28
C ASP A 215 17.41 -4.25 2.41
N MET A 216 16.24 -4.14 3.05
CA MET A 216 15.31 -5.27 3.20
C MET A 216 14.84 -5.81 1.85
N VAL A 217 14.44 -4.94 0.91
CA VAL A 217 14.03 -5.33 -0.45
C VAL A 217 15.21 -6.00 -1.18
N ILE A 218 16.42 -5.44 -1.12
CA ILE A 218 17.61 -6.03 -1.73
C ILE A 218 17.88 -7.42 -1.15
N ARG A 219 17.85 -7.60 0.15
CA ARG A 219 18.05 -8.89 0.81
C ARG A 219 16.99 -9.90 0.41
N THR A 220 15.74 -9.50 0.31
CA THR A 220 14.62 -10.34 -0.16
C THR A 220 14.84 -10.77 -1.62
N CYS A 221 15.23 -9.86 -2.50
CA CYS A 221 15.61 -10.19 -3.89
C CYS A 221 16.80 -11.13 -4.00
N ASN A 222 17.67 -11.17 -2.98
CA ASN A 222 18.81 -12.09 -2.89
C ASN A 222 18.51 -13.37 -2.10
N GLY A 223 17.24 -13.70 -1.89
CA GLY A 223 16.80 -14.98 -1.33
C GLY A 223 16.57 -15.01 0.18
N ARG A 224 16.58 -13.84 0.87
CA ARG A 224 16.07 -13.78 2.24
C ARG A 224 14.57 -14.05 2.21
N LEU A 225 14.11 -15.05 2.93
CA LEU A 225 12.69 -15.29 3.11
C LEU A 225 12.06 -14.15 3.93
N THR A 226 10.88 -13.71 3.52
CA THR A 226 10.03 -12.84 4.34
C THR A 226 9.44 -13.61 5.52
N ALA A 227 8.98 -12.90 6.53
CA ALA A 227 8.25 -13.49 7.65
C ALA A 227 7.05 -14.31 7.18
N ALA A 228 6.29 -13.80 6.21
CA ALA A 228 5.17 -14.50 5.62
C ALA A 228 5.58 -15.82 4.95
N GLU A 229 6.65 -15.84 4.18
CA GLU A 229 7.17 -17.06 3.55
C GLU A 229 7.67 -18.07 4.58
N ALA A 230 8.42 -17.62 5.58
CA ALA A 230 8.95 -18.47 6.65
C ALA A 230 7.84 -19.13 7.48
N LEU A 231 6.73 -18.43 7.68
CA LEU A 231 5.54 -18.92 8.39
C LEU A 231 4.57 -19.69 7.47
N GLY A 232 4.83 -19.75 6.18
CA GLY A 232 4.00 -20.51 5.23
C GLY A 232 2.71 -19.81 4.82
N HIS A 233 2.61 -18.50 4.99
CA HIS A 233 1.47 -17.70 4.52
C HIS A 233 1.50 -17.56 3.01
N ARG A 234 0.39 -17.98 2.37
CA ARG A 234 0.24 -18.03 0.90
C ARG A 234 -1.17 -17.66 0.49
N GLU A 235 -1.67 -16.57 1.03
CA GLU A 235 -3.01 -16.09 0.76
C GLU A 235 -3.12 -15.67 -0.71
N PHE A 236 -4.04 -16.31 -1.39
CA PHE A 236 -4.35 -16.07 -2.79
C PHE A 236 -5.86 -15.97 -2.96
N VAL A 237 -6.31 -14.94 -3.66
CA VAL A 237 -7.73 -14.74 -3.94
C VAL A 237 -7.95 -14.88 -5.44
N MET A 238 -8.80 -15.82 -5.83
CA MET A 238 -9.34 -15.84 -7.20
C MET A 238 -10.17 -14.57 -7.38
N THR A 239 -9.86 -13.83 -8.44
CA THR A 239 -10.62 -12.62 -8.77
C THR A 239 -12.07 -12.97 -9.01
N LYS A 240 -12.97 -12.22 -8.39
CA LYS A 240 -14.40 -12.35 -8.57
C LYS A 240 -14.81 -11.83 -9.97
N LEU A 241 -15.97 -12.28 -10.46
CA LEU A 241 -16.66 -11.64 -11.58
C LEU A 241 -17.13 -10.22 -11.24
N TYR A 242 -17.16 -9.88 -9.95
CA TYR A 242 -17.57 -8.59 -9.41
C TYR A 242 -16.40 -7.96 -8.65
N ARG A 243 -16.23 -6.66 -8.80
CA ARG A 243 -15.25 -5.89 -8.03
C ARG A 243 -15.63 -5.90 -6.53
N SER A 244 -14.62 -5.97 -5.67
CA SER A 244 -14.81 -5.83 -4.22
C SER A 244 -14.85 -4.37 -3.80
N ALA A 245 -15.67 -4.08 -2.79
CA ALA A 245 -15.69 -2.77 -2.13
C ALA A 245 -14.51 -2.61 -1.17
#